data_49333d9d2b08c2dd1548d25425c89d14
#
_entry.id   49333d9d2b08c2dd1548d25425c89d14
#
_cell.length_a   1.000
_cell.length_b   1.000
_cell.length_c   1.000
_cell.angle_alpha   90.00
_cell.angle_beta   90.00
_cell.angle_gamma   90.00
#
_symmetry.space_group_name_H-M   'P 1'
#
loop_
_entity.id
_entity.type
_entity.pdbx_description
1 polymer ?
#
loop_
_entity_poly.entity_id
_entity_poly.type
_entity_poly.pdbx_seq_one_letter_code
_entity_poly.pdbx_strand_id
1 'polypeptide(L)'
;MVPSYFKTTHWAYKHMASLERRLRGLGVMRTGKRPTSKQFLPEADKTSAQFGWGGGIQDDHIPFLKRGVEVLHIIPVPFPQVWHTMNDDGEHLDMDTVHDWATLTAAFAAEWLELEGYFDTKGKRNIKTEL
;
A
#
# COMPACT_ATOMS: atom_id res chain seq x y z
N MET A 1 -8.46 5.71 -4.13
CA MET A 1 -7.17 6.24 -3.64
C MET A 1 -7.17 6.16 -2.13
N VAL A 2 -6.00 5.97 -1.52
CA VAL A 2 -5.87 5.86 -0.05
C VAL A 2 -5.32 7.15 0.50
N PRO A 3 -6.07 7.88 1.35
CA PRO A 3 -5.57 9.07 2.03
C PRO A 3 -4.54 8.73 3.12
N SER A 4 -3.73 9.71 3.51
CA SER A 4 -2.93 9.62 4.72
C SER A 4 -3.78 10.03 5.93
N TYR A 5 -4.13 9.06 6.76
CA TYR A 5 -5.07 9.27 7.88
C TYR A 5 -4.41 9.85 9.12
N PHE A 6 -3.21 9.39 9.48
CA PHE A 6 -2.57 9.74 10.73
C PHE A 6 -1.25 10.49 10.51
N LYS A 7 -1.10 11.60 11.23
CA LYS A 7 0.12 12.41 11.20
C LYS A 7 1.33 11.64 11.73
N THR A 8 1.15 10.83 12.75
CA THR A 8 2.21 10.07 13.41
C THR A 8 2.85 9.02 12.49
N THR A 9 2.06 8.42 11.60
CA THR A 9 2.52 7.40 10.64
C THR A 9 2.63 7.92 9.21
N HIS A 10 2.52 9.24 9.00
CA HIS A 10 2.65 9.83 7.66
C HIS A 10 4.02 9.56 7.01
N TRP A 11 5.07 9.41 7.78
CA TRP A 11 6.39 9.04 7.29
C TRP A 11 6.37 7.66 6.61
N ALA A 12 5.67 6.67 7.18
CA ALA A 12 5.51 5.34 6.58
C ALA A 12 4.64 5.41 5.30
N TYR A 13 3.59 6.23 5.31
CA TYR A 13 2.80 6.53 4.12
C TYR A 13 3.66 7.11 3.00
N LYS A 14 4.52 8.09 3.31
CA LYS A 14 5.46 8.70 2.34
C LYS A 14 6.42 7.68 1.76
N HIS A 15 6.94 6.79 2.60
CA HIS A 15 7.81 5.70 2.15
C HIS A 15 7.08 4.79 1.17
N MET A 16 5.88 4.33 1.51
CA MET A 16 5.06 3.48 0.65
C MET A 16 4.68 4.18 -0.68
N ALA A 17 4.35 5.47 -0.64
CA ALA A 17 4.09 6.27 -1.84
C ALA A 17 5.35 6.44 -2.73
N SER A 18 6.53 6.55 -2.12
CA SER A 18 7.80 6.56 -2.86
C SER A 18 8.06 5.23 -3.55
N LEU A 19 7.79 4.12 -2.87
CA LEU A 19 7.85 2.79 -3.45
C LEU A 19 6.88 2.62 -4.63
N GLU A 20 5.63 3.06 -4.49
CA GLU A 20 4.67 3.04 -5.59
C GLU A 20 5.24 3.73 -6.84
N ARG A 21 5.80 4.93 -6.68
CA ARG A 21 6.42 5.67 -7.81
C ARG A 21 7.57 4.91 -8.44
N ARG A 22 8.43 4.29 -7.63
CA ARG A 22 9.57 3.49 -8.11
C ARG A 22 9.10 2.26 -8.89
N LEU A 23 8.16 1.49 -8.35
CA LEU A 23 7.62 0.29 -8.99
C LEU A 23 6.90 0.62 -10.30
N ARG A 24 6.16 1.73 -10.35
CA ARG A 24 5.56 2.22 -11.60
C ARG A 24 6.61 2.67 -12.60
N GLY A 25 7.68 3.32 -12.15
CA GLY A 25 8.82 3.71 -12.99
C GLY A 25 9.55 2.52 -13.62
N LEU A 26 9.65 1.42 -12.88
CA LEU A 26 10.24 0.16 -13.31
C LEU A 26 9.31 -0.68 -14.20
N GLY A 27 8.04 -0.28 -14.36
CA GLY A 27 7.07 -1.02 -15.16
C GLY A 27 6.58 -2.33 -14.51
N VAL A 28 6.75 -2.48 -13.20
CA VAL A 28 6.35 -3.69 -12.46
C VAL A 28 4.85 -3.69 -12.14
N MET A 29 4.24 -2.51 -12.04
CA MET A 29 2.82 -2.35 -11.74
C MET A 29 1.97 -2.60 -12.99
N ARG A 30 0.98 -3.47 -12.91
CA ARG A 30 0.07 -3.83 -14.02
C ARG A 30 -0.84 -2.68 -14.43
N THR A 31 -1.29 -1.88 -13.47
CA THR A 31 -2.10 -0.68 -13.75
C THR A 31 -1.29 0.45 -14.41
N GLY A 32 0.01 0.22 -14.66
CA GLY A 32 0.87 1.08 -15.45
C GLY A 32 1.24 2.41 -14.80
N LYS A 33 1.76 3.32 -15.64
CA LYS A 33 2.14 4.67 -15.20
C LYS A 33 0.89 5.50 -14.94
N ARG A 34 0.86 6.19 -13.80
CA ARG A 34 -0.23 7.09 -13.42
C ARG A 34 0.34 8.43 -12.94
N PRO A 35 -0.31 9.57 -13.25
CA PRO A 35 0.04 10.83 -12.63
C PRO A 35 -0.17 10.74 -11.11
N THR A 36 0.59 11.51 -10.34
CA THR A 36 0.59 11.44 -8.86
C THR A 36 -0.82 11.51 -8.27
N SER A 37 -1.69 12.36 -8.82
CA SER A 37 -3.08 12.51 -8.38
C SER A 37 -3.97 11.27 -8.60
N LYS A 38 -3.50 10.27 -9.38
CA LYS A 38 -4.21 9.01 -9.66
C LYS A 38 -3.45 7.78 -9.14
N GLN A 39 -2.38 7.97 -8.40
CA GLN A 39 -1.68 6.90 -7.71
C GLN A 39 -2.54 6.37 -6.56
N PHE A 40 -2.15 5.23 -6.02
CA PHE A 40 -2.82 4.65 -4.86
C PHE A 40 -2.67 5.54 -3.63
N LEU A 41 -1.48 6.15 -3.46
CA LEU A 41 -1.07 6.94 -2.31
C LEU A 41 -0.71 8.38 -2.73
N PRO A 42 -1.70 9.24 -3.07
CA PRO A 42 -1.44 10.55 -3.68
C PRO A 42 -1.02 11.64 -2.68
N GLU A 43 -1.19 11.41 -1.36
CA GLU A 43 -1.03 12.46 -0.33
C GLU A 43 0.36 12.47 0.33
N ALA A 44 1.41 12.06 -0.39
CA ALA A 44 2.77 12.04 0.15
C ALA A 44 3.27 13.43 0.60
N ASP A 45 2.78 14.50 -0.02
CA ASP A 45 3.17 15.88 0.29
C ASP A 45 2.24 16.57 1.30
N LYS A 46 1.31 15.81 1.93
CA LYS A 46 0.41 16.33 2.94
C LYS A 46 1.17 16.94 4.11
N THR A 47 0.87 18.19 4.42
CA THR A 47 1.50 18.93 5.51
C THR A 47 0.80 18.70 6.84
N SER A 48 1.49 18.97 7.95
CA SER A 48 0.92 18.82 9.30
C SER A 48 -0.38 19.59 9.52
N ALA A 49 -0.58 20.73 8.84
CA ALA A 49 -1.79 21.54 8.95
C ALA A 49 -3.00 20.92 8.23
N GLN A 50 -2.77 19.98 7.31
CA GLN A 50 -3.81 19.31 6.55
C GLN A 50 -4.35 18.06 7.26
N PHE A 51 -3.72 17.62 8.36
CA PHE A 51 -4.28 16.60 9.23
C PHE A 51 -5.28 17.26 10.17
N GLY A 52 -6.57 17.07 9.88
CA GLY A 52 -7.64 17.58 10.75
C GLY A 52 -7.80 16.74 12.03
N TRP A 53 -8.60 17.26 12.96
CA TRP A 53 -9.06 16.53 14.15
C TRP A 53 -10.16 15.52 13.77
N GLY A 54 -10.09 14.96 12.58
CA GLY A 54 -11.13 14.16 12.03
C GLY A 54 -11.13 12.74 12.58
N GLY A 55 -12.27 12.33 13.10
CA GLY A 55 -12.61 10.93 13.20
C GLY A 55 -12.51 10.33 11.80
N GLY A 56 -11.47 9.56 11.56
CA GLY A 56 -11.33 8.78 10.35
C GLY A 56 -12.39 7.69 10.29
N ILE A 57 -12.32 6.89 9.26
CA ILE A 57 -13.12 5.69 9.11
C ILE A 57 -12.89 4.80 10.34
N GLN A 58 -13.98 4.35 10.97
CA GLN A 58 -13.92 3.40 12.07
C GLN A 58 -13.76 1.99 11.49
N ASP A 59 -12.78 1.27 12.01
CA ASP A 59 -12.40 -0.06 11.55
C ASP A 59 -11.63 -0.79 12.67
N ASP A 60 -11.19 -2.00 12.41
CA ASP A 60 -10.52 -2.89 13.37
C ASP A 60 -9.23 -2.32 13.98
N HIS A 61 -8.69 -1.25 13.44
CA HIS A 61 -7.52 -0.55 13.99
C HIS A 61 -7.82 0.25 15.27
N ILE A 62 -9.08 0.59 15.56
CA ILE A 62 -9.46 1.45 16.70
C ILE A 62 -9.00 0.91 18.05
N PRO A 63 -9.13 -0.40 18.38
CA PRO A 63 -8.63 -0.93 19.64
C PRO A 63 -7.12 -0.78 19.83
N PHE A 64 -6.35 -0.81 18.75
CA PHE A 64 -4.90 -0.62 18.76
C PHE A 64 -4.55 0.84 19.00
N LEU A 65 -5.19 1.78 18.30
CA LEU A 65 -5.01 3.22 18.53
C LEU A 65 -5.31 3.61 19.98
N LYS A 66 -6.40 3.09 20.57
CA LYS A 66 -6.75 3.34 21.97
C LYS A 66 -5.69 2.86 22.97
N ARG A 67 -4.81 1.95 22.55
CA ARG A 67 -3.68 1.46 23.34
C ARG A 67 -2.35 2.13 22.98
N GLY A 68 -2.38 3.17 22.17
CA GLY A 68 -1.18 3.92 21.78
C GLY A 68 -0.33 3.24 20.71
N VAL A 69 -0.86 2.22 20.01
CA VAL A 69 -0.15 1.58 18.90
C VAL A 69 -0.22 2.49 17.67
N GLU A 70 0.91 2.75 17.04
CA GLU A 70 0.95 3.45 15.76
C GLU A 70 0.40 2.58 14.64
N VAL A 71 -0.48 3.15 13.83
CA VAL A 71 -1.21 2.44 12.76
C VAL A 71 -1.01 3.15 11.42
N LEU A 72 -0.61 2.41 10.40
CA LEU A 72 -0.71 2.82 9.01
C LEU A 72 -2.01 2.26 8.43
N HIS A 73 -3.05 3.08 8.35
CA HIS A 73 -4.38 2.67 7.92
C HIS A 73 -4.50 2.76 6.40
N ILE A 74 -4.71 1.62 5.75
CA ILE A 74 -4.77 1.48 4.29
C ILE A 74 -6.21 1.15 3.88
N ILE A 75 -7.02 2.17 3.71
CA ILE A 75 -8.40 2.04 3.24
C ILE A 75 -8.72 3.13 2.21
N PRO A 76 -9.34 2.79 1.06
CA PRO A 76 -9.61 3.77 0.01
C PRO A 76 -10.79 4.68 0.33
N VAL A 77 -10.70 5.92 -0.15
CA VAL A 77 -11.83 6.86 -0.20
C VAL A 77 -11.92 7.43 -1.61
N PRO A 78 -13.11 7.42 -2.24
CA PRO A 78 -14.34 6.76 -1.78
C PRO A 78 -14.20 5.25 -1.74
N PHE A 79 -15.09 4.59 -0.99
CA PHE A 79 -15.18 3.13 -1.00
C PHE A 79 -15.55 2.61 -2.40
N PRO A 80 -15.17 1.35 -2.74
CA PRO A 80 -15.62 0.71 -3.97
C PRO A 80 -17.14 0.72 -4.09
N GLN A 81 -17.66 0.87 -5.32
CA GLN A 81 -19.12 0.91 -5.54
C GLN A 81 -19.83 -0.37 -5.14
N VAL A 82 -19.13 -1.50 -5.17
CA VAL A 82 -19.66 -2.81 -4.79
C VAL A 82 -19.67 -3.03 -3.27
N TRP A 83 -18.98 -2.19 -2.49
CA TRP A 83 -18.85 -2.34 -1.05
C TRP A 83 -20.21 -2.38 -0.36
N HIS A 84 -20.44 -3.35 0.50
CA HIS A 84 -21.71 -3.64 1.18
C HIS A 84 -22.90 -3.96 0.23
N THR A 85 -22.61 -4.45 -0.96
CA THR A 85 -23.62 -4.98 -1.88
C THR A 85 -23.41 -6.48 -2.12
N MET A 86 -24.35 -7.13 -2.79
CA MET A 86 -24.21 -8.54 -3.20
C MET A 86 -23.13 -8.75 -4.27
N ASN A 87 -22.62 -7.67 -4.88
CA ASN A 87 -21.53 -7.70 -5.85
C ASN A 87 -20.15 -7.51 -5.19
N ASP A 88 -20.07 -7.46 -3.86
CA ASP A 88 -18.81 -7.45 -3.13
C ASP A 88 -18.27 -8.89 -3.00
N ASP A 89 -17.86 -9.44 -4.11
CA ASP A 89 -17.44 -10.82 -4.29
C ASP A 89 -16.15 -10.93 -5.15
N GLY A 90 -15.67 -12.17 -5.33
CA GLY A 90 -14.44 -12.43 -6.08
C GLY A 90 -14.52 -12.12 -7.58
N GLU A 91 -15.70 -12.11 -8.17
CA GLU A 91 -15.88 -11.87 -9.61
C GLU A 91 -15.73 -10.38 -9.97
N HIS A 92 -15.96 -9.50 -8.98
CA HIS A 92 -15.86 -8.05 -9.13
C HIS A 92 -14.50 -7.48 -8.69
N LEU A 93 -13.52 -8.33 -8.36
CA LEU A 93 -12.17 -7.87 -8.04
C LEU A 93 -11.43 -7.38 -9.30
N ASP A 94 -10.88 -6.17 -9.23
CA ASP A 94 -9.90 -5.70 -10.20
C ASP A 94 -8.53 -6.36 -9.90
N MET A 95 -8.28 -7.49 -10.57
CA MET A 95 -7.10 -8.33 -10.33
C MET A 95 -5.78 -7.60 -10.62
N ASP A 96 -5.74 -6.63 -11.51
CA ASP A 96 -4.54 -5.83 -11.75
C ASP A 96 -4.25 -4.90 -10.56
N THR A 97 -5.29 -4.29 -10.00
CA THR A 97 -5.17 -3.50 -8.76
C THR A 97 -4.80 -4.38 -7.56
N VAL A 98 -5.38 -5.58 -7.43
CA VAL A 98 -5.01 -6.55 -6.38
C VAL A 98 -3.54 -6.94 -6.47
N HIS A 99 -3.06 -7.29 -7.67
CA HIS A 99 -1.65 -7.60 -7.92
C HIS A 99 -0.72 -6.43 -7.54
N ASP A 100 -1.09 -5.22 -7.92
CA ASP A 100 -0.28 -4.04 -7.66
C ASP A 100 -0.20 -3.72 -6.17
N TRP A 101 -1.29 -3.86 -5.43
CA TRP A 101 -1.28 -3.72 -3.97
C TRP A 101 -0.44 -4.80 -3.30
N ALA A 102 -0.55 -6.06 -3.73
CA ALA A 102 0.27 -7.14 -3.21
C ALA A 102 1.76 -6.88 -3.45
N THR A 103 2.12 -6.44 -4.67
CA THR A 103 3.50 -6.09 -5.03
C THR A 103 4.03 -4.93 -4.17
N LEU A 104 3.24 -3.86 -4.03
CA LEU A 104 3.60 -2.69 -3.23
C LEU A 104 3.78 -3.05 -1.75
N THR A 105 2.86 -3.82 -1.19
CA THR A 105 2.91 -4.23 0.21
C THR A 105 4.09 -5.16 0.49
N ALA A 106 4.35 -6.11 -0.40
CA ALA A 106 5.51 -6.99 -0.29
C ALA A 106 6.83 -6.22 -0.35
N ALA A 107 6.96 -5.26 -1.29
CA ALA A 107 8.13 -4.41 -1.40
C ALA A 107 8.32 -3.53 -0.16
N PHE A 108 7.22 -2.95 0.36
CA PHE A 108 7.25 -2.17 1.58
C PHE A 108 7.71 -3.00 2.79
N ALA A 109 7.17 -4.21 2.95
CA ALA A 109 7.59 -5.12 4.02
C ALA A 109 9.06 -5.53 3.90
N ALA A 110 9.53 -5.76 2.68
CA ALA A 110 10.92 -6.13 2.43
C ALA A 110 11.91 -5.00 2.80
N GLU A 111 11.62 -3.76 2.42
CA GLU A 111 12.43 -2.60 2.80
C GLU A 111 12.33 -2.32 4.31
N TRP A 112 11.13 -2.45 4.89
CA TRP A 112 10.92 -2.26 6.33
C TRP A 112 11.71 -3.23 7.19
N LEU A 113 11.81 -4.48 6.75
CA LEU A 113 12.50 -5.56 7.45
C LEU A 113 13.97 -5.67 7.02
N GLU A 114 14.49 -4.73 6.22
CA GLU A 114 15.87 -4.70 5.71
C GLU A 114 16.28 -6.01 5.01
N LEU A 115 15.36 -6.57 4.21
CA LEU A 115 15.54 -7.87 3.55
C LEU A 115 16.32 -7.80 2.22
N GLU A 116 16.76 -6.61 1.78
CA GLU A 116 17.42 -6.45 0.47
C GLU A 116 18.68 -7.33 0.32
N GLY A 117 19.41 -7.53 1.41
CA GLY A 117 20.60 -8.39 1.43
C GLY A 117 20.32 -9.89 1.35
N TYR A 118 19.06 -10.30 1.55
CA TYR A 118 18.65 -11.71 1.57
C TYR A 118 18.05 -12.17 0.23
N PHE A 119 17.78 -11.25 -0.68
CA PHE A 119 17.32 -11.61 -2.02
C PHE A 119 18.54 -11.85 -2.93
N ASP A 120 18.60 -13.03 -3.56
CA ASP A 120 19.64 -13.33 -4.54
C ASP A 120 19.44 -12.44 -5.78
N THR A 121 20.30 -11.42 -5.93
CA THR A 121 20.25 -10.46 -7.04
C THR A 121 20.85 -11.03 -8.34
N LYS A 122 21.48 -12.21 -8.27
CA LYS A 122 22.04 -12.92 -9.42
C LYS A 122 21.11 -14.05 -9.81
N GLY A 123 20.15 -13.75 -10.68
CA GLY A 123 19.22 -14.72 -11.26
C GLY A 123 19.91 -15.88 -11.97
N LYS A 124 20.47 -16.82 -11.24
CA LYS A 124 20.77 -18.20 -11.67
C LYS A 124 20.33 -19.11 -10.54
N ARG A 125 19.07 -19.51 -10.56
CA ARG A 125 18.69 -20.76 -9.88
C ARG A 125 19.36 -21.91 -10.64
N ASN A 126 20.53 -22.32 -10.19
CA ASN A 126 20.98 -23.69 -10.41
C ASN A 126 20.12 -24.56 -9.51
N ILE A 127 18.97 -25.00 -10.02
CA ILE A 127 18.25 -26.12 -9.44
C ILE A 127 19.12 -27.34 -9.76
N LYS A 128 20.07 -27.67 -8.89
CA LYS A 128 20.61 -29.01 -8.84
C LYS A 128 19.52 -29.88 -8.27
N THR A 129 18.83 -30.56 -9.15
CA THR A 129 18.05 -31.77 -8.81
C THR A 129 19.06 -32.83 -8.43
N GLU A 130 19.27 -33.02 -7.14
CA GLU A 130 19.88 -34.25 -6.64
C GLU A 130 18.75 -35.19 -6.26
N LEU A 131 18.63 -36.26 -7.06
CA LEU A 131 17.86 -37.45 -6.75
C LEU A 131 18.62 -38.30 -5.72
#